data_27f9bbb586732069adb2e16897cebaff
#
_entry.id   27f9bbb586732069adb2e16897cebaff
#
_cell.length_a   1.000
_cell.length_b   1.000
_cell.length_c   1.000
_cell.angle_alpha   90.00
_cell.angle_beta   90.00
_cell.angle_gamma   90.00
#
_symmetry.space_group_name_H-M   'P 1'
#
loop_
_entity.id
_entity.type
_entity.pdbx_description
1 polymer ?
#
loop_
_entity_poly.entity_id
_entity_poly.type
_entity_poly.pdbx_seq_one_letter_code
_entity_poly.pdbx_strand_id
1 'polypeptide(L)'
;MLALVVMRRESLETELNDSRVPSGQSVTDNFPVLTYGPTPSLDKDNIEIKITGLVAPKVFGWEQIKELPQTTICKDFHCVTHWSKLDVSWTGTLTRDLLTYLEIAEEATHVMLHCYGGYTTNLSLEDFFGEGCMLAHALE
;
A
#
# COMPACT_ATOMS: atom_id res chain seq x y z
N MET A 1 20.31 38.24 -7.85
CA MET A 1 20.53 36.95 -8.58
C MET A 1 20.20 35.74 -7.73
N LEU A 2 20.49 35.72 -6.42
CA LEU A 2 20.16 34.60 -5.53
C LEU A 2 18.64 34.42 -5.30
N ALA A 3 17.90 35.53 -5.15
CA ALA A 3 16.46 35.53 -4.94
C ALA A 3 15.66 34.98 -6.15
N LEU A 4 16.13 35.23 -7.36
CA LEU A 4 15.48 34.75 -8.60
C LEU A 4 15.64 33.24 -8.80
N VAL A 5 16.75 32.66 -8.31
CA VAL A 5 17.00 31.20 -8.38
C VAL A 5 16.17 30.45 -7.35
N VAL A 6 15.98 31.02 -6.14
CA VAL A 6 15.12 30.41 -5.09
C VAL A 6 13.66 30.44 -5.50
N MET A 7 13.15 31.56 -6.04
CA MET A 7 11.76 31.64 -6.55
C MET A 7 11.51 30.67 -7.71
N ARG A 8 12.49 30.46 -8.58
CA ARG A 8 12.36 29.49 -9.69
C ARG A 8 12.32 28.04 -9.23
N ARG A 9 13.01 27.72 -8.14
CA ARG A 9 13.04 26.38 -7.57
C ARG A 9 11.72 26.04 -6.88
N GLU A 10 11.21 26.95 -6.08
CA GLU A 10 9.89 26.81 -5.43
C GLU A 10 8.75 26.72 -6.46
N SER A 11 8.81 27.50 -7.54
CA SER A 11 7.82 27.46 -8.62
C SER A 11 7.84 26.11 -9.34
N LEU A 12 9.02 25.57 -9.63
CA LEU A 12 9.17 24.26 -10.29
C LEU A 12 8.71 23.11 -9.37
N GLU A 13 9.01 23.16 -8.07
CA GLU A 13 8.56 22.18 -7.10
C GLU A 13 7.03 22.22 -6.93
N THR A 14 6.44 23.42 -6.95
CA THR A 14 4.98 23.58 -6.91
C THR A 14 4.32 23.03 -8.19
N GLU A 15 4.84 23.36 -9.37
CA GLU A 15 4.31 22.85 -10.64
C GLU A 15 4.45 21.32 -10.74
N LEU A 16 5.56 20.74 -10.27
CA LEU A 16 5.77 19.30 -10.23
C LEU A 16 4.79 18.61 -9.26
N ASN A 17 4.56 19.21 -8.10
CA ASN A 17 3.60 18.69 -7.12
C ASN A 17 2.17 18.80 -7.66
N ASP A 18 1.80 19.90 -8.29
CA ASP A 18 0.48 20.07 -8.91
C ASP A 18 0.21 19.02 -9.99
N SER A 19 1.24 18.62 -10.76
CA SER A 19 1.09 17.58 -11.79
C SER A 19 0.91 16.17 -11.22
N ARG A 20 1.35 15.92 -9.98
CA ARG A 20 1.25 14.64 -9.26
C ARG A 20 -0.08 14.50 -8.49
N VAL A 21 -0.74 15.63 -8.20
CA VAL A 21 -1.96 15.66 -7.39
C VAL A 21 -3.19 15.57 -8.30
N PRO A 22 -4.04 14.55 -8.15
CA PRO A 22 -5.27 14.46 -8.92
C PRO A 22 -6.19 15.67 -8.70
N SER A 23 -6.95 16.05 -9.74
CA SER A 23 -7.89 17.15 -9.65
C SER A 23 -8.88 16.97 -8.49
N GLY A 24 -9.08 18.02 -7.71
CA GLY A 24 -9.99 18.05 -6.56
C GLY A 24 -9.39 17.49 -5.27
N GLN A 25 -8.09 17.18 -5.25
CA GLN A 25 -7.39 16.78 -4.03
C GLN A 25 -6.53 17.91 -3.46
N SER A 26 -6.28 17.86 -2.15
CA SER A 26 -5.41 18.78 -1.43
C SER A 26 -4.23 18.02 -0.83
N VAL A 27 -3.01 18.57 -0.95
CA VAL A 27 -1.82 17.98 -0.33
C VAL A 27 -1.87 18.17 1.18
N THR A 28 -1.45 17.16 1.93
CA THR A 28 -1.34 17.19 3.39
C THR A 28 -0.04 16.57 3.86
N ASP A 29 0.57 17.17 4.88
CA ASP A 29 1.75 16.61 5.56
C ASP A 29 1.37 15.53 6.58
N ASN A 30 0.12 15.53 7.02
CA ASN A 30 -0.40 14.54 7.96
C ASN A 30 -1.01 13.35 7.21
N PHE A 31 -1.07 12.21 7.89
CA PHE A 31 -1.79 11.04 7.43
C PHE A 31 -3.14 10.97 8.17
N PRO A 32 -4.23 11.53 7.61
CA PRO A 32 -5.52 11.50 8.28
C PRO A 32 -5.98 10.06 8.52
N VAL A 33 -6.30 9.72 9.77
CA VAL A 33 -6.78 8.39 10.11
C VAL A 33 -8.28 8.33 9.87
N LEU A 34 -8.68 7.53 8.88
CA LEU A 34 -10.07 7.23 8.58
C LEU A 34 -10.31 5.73 8.82
N THR A 35 -11.31 5.40 9.60
CA THR A 35 -11.60 4.02 9.97
C THR A 35 -12.99 3.59 9.52
N TYR A 36 -13.12 2.34 9.09
CA TYR A 36 -14.38 1.66 8.90
C TYR A 36 -14.74 0.95 10.20
N GLY A 37 -15.55 1.60 11.03
CA GLY A 37 -15.89 1.09 12.37
C GLY A 37 -14.78 1.30 13.41
N PRO A 38 -14.83 0.61 14.54
CA PRO A 38 -13.82 0.71 15.59
C PRO A 38 -12.44 0.24 15.10
N THR A 39 -11.39 0.94 15.50
CA THR A 39 -10.02 0.49 15.21
C THR A 39 -9.76 -0.83 15.95
N PRO A 40 -9.36 -1.91 15.25
CA PRO A 40 -9.08 -3.17 15.90
C PRO A 40 -7.86 -3.06 16.81
N SER A 41 -7.95 -3.68 17.99
CA SER A 41 -6.78 -3.85 18.87
C SER A 41 -6.04 -5.10 18.43
N LEU A 42 -4.85 -4.91 17.88
CA LEU A 42 -4.01 -6.02 17.38
C LEU A 42 -2.76 -6.14 18.24
N ASP A 43 -2.46 -7.37 18.60
CA ASP A 43 -1.16 -7.75 19.17
C ASP A 43 -0.31 -8.34 18.05
N LYS A 44 0.98 -7.98 18.00
CA LYS A 44 1.92 -8.47 16.99
C LYS A 44 1.98 -9.99 16.96
N ASP A 45 1.86 -10.64 18.12
CA ASP A 45 1.90 -12.10 18.23
C ASP A 45 0.66 -12.77 17.59
N ASN A 46 -0.42 -12.02 17.38
CA ASN A 46 -1.67 -12.49 16.80
C ASN A 46 -1.92 -11.99 15.36
N ILE A 47 -0.96 -11.23 14.79
CA ILE A 47 -1.06 -10.82 13.39
C ILE A 47 -0.72 -12.01 12.49
N GLU A 48 -1.66 -12.36 11.62
CA GLU A 48 -1.46 -13.39 10.61
C GLU A 48 -2.15 -13.04 9.30
N ILE A 49 -1.55 -13.46 8.19
CA ILE A 49 -2.15 -13.40 6.86
C ILE A 49 -2.54 -14.83 6.48
N LYS A 50 -3.84 -15.07 6.36
CA LYS A 50 -4.40 -16.36 5.90
C LYS A 50 -4.71 -16.26 4.42
N ILE A 51 -4.19 -17.20 3.65
CA ILE A 51 -4.44 -17.32 2.22
C ILE A 51 -5.19 -18.63 2.00
N THR A 52 -6.39 -18.55 1.42
CA THR A 52 -7.30 -19.69 1.21
C THR A 52 -8.10 -19.52 -0.08
N GLY A 53 -8.85 -20.53 -0.48
CA GLY A 53 -9.69 -20.53 -1.68
C GLY A 53 -9.07 -21.38 -2.78
N LEU A 54 -9.03 -20.87 -4.02
CA LEU A 54 -8.40 -21.51 -5.16
C LEU A 54 -6.86 -21.46 -5.10
N VAL A 55 -6.32 -21.83 -3.97
CA VAL A 55 -4.88 -21.85 -3.66
C VAL A 55 -4.62 -22.87 -2.55
N ALA A 56 -3.46 -23.51 -2.54
CA ALA A 56 -3.06 -24.32 -1.40
C ALA A 56 -3.05 -23.45 -0.13
N PRO A 57 -3.78 -23.82 0.93
CA PRO A 57 -3.90 -22.98 2.13
C PRO A 57 -2.55 -22.65 2.74
N LYS A 58 -2.33 -21.36 3.04
CA LYS A 58 -1.10 -20.85 3.63
C LYS A 58 -1.41 -19.84 4.72
N VAL A 59 -0.58 -19.84 5.77
CA VAL A 59 -0.65 -18.84 6.85
C VAL A 59 0.76 -18.27 7.06
N PHE A 60 0.87 -16.96 7.13
CA PHE A 60 2.07 -16.27 7.51
C PHE A 60 1.81 -15.50 8.80
N GLY A 61 2.51 -15.85 9.88
CA GLY A 61 2.55 -15.04 11.09
C GLY A 61 3.45 -13.82 10.93
N TRP A 62 3.43 -12.92 11.91
CA TRP A 62 4.17 -11.65 11.85
C TRP A 62 5.67 -11.81 11.54
N GLU A 63 6.34 -12.72 12.23
CA GLU A 63 7.79 -12.96 12.01
C GLU A 63 8.06 -13.51 10.61
N GLN A 64 7.22 -14.42 10.12
CA GLN A 64 7.33 -14.97 8.77
C GLN A 64 7.11 -13.89 7.69
N ILE A 65 6.19 -12.92 7.92
CA ILE A 65 6.00 -11.78 7.01
C ILE A 65 7.28 -10.94 6.91
N LYS A 66 7.98 -10.73 8.01
CA LYS A 66 9.24 -9.98 8.05
C LYS A 66 10.43 -10.73 7.44
N GLU A 67 10.38 -12.06 7.42
CA GLU A 67 11.40 -12.93 6.79
C GLU A 67 11.24 -13.01 5.26
N LEU A 68 10.06 -12.66 4.72
CA LEU A 68 9.86 -12.56 3.27
C LEU A 68 10.79 -11.48 2.68
N PRO A 69 11.09 -11.50 1.37
CA PRO A 69 11.87 -10.44 0.72
C PRO A 69 11.27 -9.07 0.99
N GLN A 70 12.05 -8.17 1.58
CA GLN A 70 11.62 -6.83 1.95
C GLN A 70 12.07 -5.80 0.92
N THR A 71 11.18 -4.89 0.57
CA THR A 71 11.43 -3.79 -0.38
C THR A 71 10.86 -2.51 0.19
N THR A 72 11.56 -1.39 -0.01
CA THR A 72 11.04 -0.05 0.26
C THR A 72 10.79 0.66 -1.06
N ILE A 73 9.58 1.17 -1.24
CA ILE A 73 9.20 1.98 -2.40
C ILE A 73 8.64 3.33 -1.94
N CYS A 74 9.00 4.38 -2.66
CA CYS A 74 8.44 5.72 -2.45
C CYS A 74 7.30 5.94 -3.44
N LYS A 75 6.09 6.20 -2.94
CA LYS A 75 4.88 6.43 -3.74
C LYS A 75 3.99 7.45 -3.09
N ASP A 76 3.30 8.22 -3.93
CA ASP A 76 2.24 9.11 -3.46
C ASP A 76 1.01 8.33 -3.04
N PHE A 77 0.33 8.83 -2.03
CA PHE A 77 -0.94 8.27 -1.58
C PHE A 77 -2.07 9.26 -1.84
N HIS A 78 -3.08 8.81 -2.58
CA HIS A 78 -4.26 9.60 -2.92
C HIS A 78 -5.51 8.96 -2.32
N CYS A 79 -6.11 9.63 -1.35
CA CYS A 79 -7.30 9.11 -0.68
C CYS A 79 -8.59 9.55 -1.39
N VAL A 80 -9.58 8.67 -1.44
CA VAL A 80 -10.92 8.99 -2.00
C VAL A 80 -11.61 10.15 -1.25
N THR A 81 -11.17 10.49 -0.05
CA THR A 81 -11.66 11.62 0.74
C THR A 81 -10.96 12.95 0.43
N HIS A 82 -10.41 13.08 -0.78
CA HIS A 82 -9.89 14.32 -1.37
C HIS A 82 -8.62 14.88 -0.72
N TRP A 83 -7.74 14.03 -0.22
CA TRP A 83 -6.41 14.44 0.19
C TRP A 83 -5.33 13.53 -0.40
N SER A 84 -4.14 14.10 -0.57
CA SER A 84 -2.95 13.41 -1.06
C SER A 84 -1.78 13.64 -0.12
N LYS A 85 -1.03 12.59 0.18
CA LYS A 85 0.27 12.67 0.81
C LYS A 85 1.32 12.21 -0.20
N LEU A 86 2.28 13.09 -0.49
CA LEU A 86 3.33 12.82 -1.45
C LEU A 86 4.54 12.17 -0.77
N ASP A 87 5.34 11.47 -1.57
CA ASP A 87 6.64 10.91 -1.18
C ASP A 87 6.60 9.99 0.06
N VAL A 88 5.54 9.20 0.20
CA VAL A 88 5.43 8.23 1.29
C VAL A 88 6.31 7.02 1.01
N SER A 89 7.21 6.71 1.93
CA SER A 89 8.03 5.49 1.89
C SER A 89 7.29 4.31 2.50
N TRP A 90 7.00 3.30 1.69
CA TRP A 90 6.32 2.08 2.08
C TRP A 90 7.31 0.94 2.14
N THR A 91 7.36 0.22 3.26
CA THR A 91 8.21 -0.95 3.43
C THR A 91 7.36 -2.20 3.62
N GLY A 92 7.70 -3.26 2.89
CA GLY A 92 6.99 -4.53 2.94
C GLY A 92 7.47 -5.51 1.88
N THR A 93 6.65 -6.53 1.62
CA THR A 93 6.92 -7.58 0.63
C THR A 93 6.13 -7.30 -0.65
N LEU A 94 6.78 -7.33 -1.80
CA LEU A 94 6.08 -7.25 -3.08
C LEU A 94 5.16 -8.47 -3.23
N THR A 95 3.94 -8.25 -3.67
CA THR A 95 2.96 -9.33 -3.80
C THR A 95 3.42 -10.41 -4.78
N ARG A 96 4.13 -10.05 -5.84
CA ARG A 96 4.73 -10.99 -6.78
C ARG A 96 5.74 -11.96 -6.13
N ASP A 97 6.42 -11.52 -5.06
CA ASP A 97 7.40 -12.36 -4.37
C ASP A 97 6.71 -13.48 -3.56
N LEU A 98 5.41 -13.30 -3.25
CA LEU A 98 4.59 -14.34 -2.64
C LEU A 98 4.34 -15.53 -3.57
N LEU A 99 4.41 -15.33 -4.89
CA LEU A 99 4.16 -16.40 -5.86
C LEU A 99 5.07 -17.63 -5.64
N THR A 100 6.29 -17.42 -5.14
CA THR A 100 7.20 -18.52 -4.81
C THR A 100 6.73 -19.40 -3.66
N TYR A 101 5.76 -18.92 -2.89
CA TYR A 101 5.21 -19.59 -1.70
C TYR A 101 3.77 -20.07 -1.89
N LEU A 102 3.16 -19.80 -3.05
CA LEU A 102 1.74 -20.04 -3.31
C LEU A 102 1.56 -20.99 -4.51
N GLU A 103 0.70 -21.99 -4.33
CA GLU A 103 0.22 -22.87 -5.39
C GLU A 103 -1.21 -22.43 -5.74
N ILE A 104 -1.34 -21.55 -6.74
CA ILE A 104 -2.61 -20.96 -7.17
C ILE A 104 -3.19 -21.81 -8.30
N ALA A 105 -4.48 -22.15 -8.21
CA ALA A 105 -5.18 -22.88 -9.24
C ALA A 105 -5.35 -22.04 -10.52
N GLU A 106 -5.30 -22.66 -11.69
CA GLU A 106 -5.34 -21.98 -12.99
C GLU A 106 -6.66 -21.20 -13.22
N GLU A 107 -7.76 -21.65 -12.63
CA GLU A 107 -9.07 -20.98 -12.71
C GLU A 107 -9.21 -19.76 -11.79
N ALA A 108 -8.24 -19.49 -10.90
CA ALA A 108 -8.26 -18.32 -10.05
C ALA A 108 -8.06 -17.05 -10.88
N THR A 109 -8.92 -16.06 -10.71
CA THR A 109 -8.88 -14.80 -11.47
C THR A 109 -8.76 -13.57 -10.59
N HIS A 110 -9.18 -13.65 -9.33
CA HIS A 110 -9.23 -12.51 -8.41
C HIS A 110 -8.78 -12.92 -7.01
N VAL A 111 -8.31 -11.94 -6.26
CA VAL A 111 -8.08 -12.05 -4.82
C VAL A 111 -9.12 -11.22 -4.07
N MET A 112 -9.72 -11.80 -3.04
CA MET A 112 -10.57 -11.11 -2.08
C MET A 112 -9.75 -10.82 -0.82
N LEU A 113 -9.59 -9.55 -0.49
CA LEU A 113 -8.88 -9.11 0.71
C LEU A 113 -9.88 -8.90 1.84
N HIS A 114 -9.68 -9.60 2.95
CA HIS A 114 -10.50 -9.49 4.15
C HIS A 114 -9.71 -8.76 5.24
N CYS A 115 -10.25 -7.64 5.72
CA CYS A 115 -9.64 -6.84 6.77
C CYS A 115 -10.21 -7.21 8.15
N TYR A 116 -9.42 -6.95 9.20
CA TYR A 116 -9.96 -6.94 10.56
C TYR A 116 -11.12 -5.93 10.62
N GLY A 117 -12.21 -6.30 11.29
CA GLY A 117 -13.43 -5.48 11.35
C GLY A 117 -14.44 -5.75 10.21
N GLY A 118 -14.14 -6.66 9.30
CA GLY A 118 -15.08 -7.18 8.30
C GLY A 118 -15.17 -6.38 6.99
N TYR A 119 -14.34 -5.36 6.81
CA TYR A 119 -14.22 -4.70 5.50
C TYR A 119 -13.58 -5.64 4.48
N THR A 120 -14.06 -5.62 3.24
CA THR A 120 -13.52 -6.44 2.15
C THR A 120 -13.32 -5.60 0.90
N THR A 121 -12.32 -5.97 0.11
CA THR A 121 -12.10 -5.45 -1.24
C THR A 121 -11.53 -6.54 -2.13
N ASN A 122 -11.58 -6.36 -3.44
CA ASN A 122 -11.05 -7.32 -4.39
C ASN A 122 -10.20 -6.66 -5.46
N LEU A 123 -9.26 -7.42 -5.99
CA LEU A 123 -8.42 -7.07 -7.13
C LEU A 123 -8.36 -8.26 -8.09
N SER A 124 -8.12 -8.00 -9.38
CA SER A 124 -7.68 -9.06 -10.28
C SER A 124 -6.34 -9.63 -9.82
N LEU A 125 -6.02 -10.87 -10.16
CA LEU A 125 -4.68 -11.41 -9.87
C LEU A 125 -3.60 -10.63 -10.65
N GLU A 126 -3.91 -10.15 -11.85
CA GLU A 126 -3.02 -9.30 -12.65
C GLU A 126 -2.64 -8.03 -11.90
N ASP A 127 -3.61 -7.31 -11.35
CA ASP A 127 -3.36 -6.08 -10.56
C ASP A 127 -2.66 -6.39 -9.24
N PHE A 128 -3.08 -7.46 -8.54
CA PHE A 128 -2.51 -7.82 -7.26
C PHE A 128 -1.03 -8.21 -7.35
N PHE A 129 -0.63 -8.93 -8.41
CA PHE A 129 0.76 -9.30 -8.67
C PHE A 129 1.48 -8.30 -9.60
N GLY A 130 0.82 -7.19 -9.92
CA GLY A 130 1.36 -6.13 -10.76
C GLY A 130 2.58 -5.43 -10.19
N GLU A 131 3.25 -4.63 -11.02
CA GLU A 131 4.45 -3.90 -10.64
C GLU A 131 4.18 -2.93 -9.49
N GLY A 132 5.00 -3.02 -8.43
CA GLY A 132 4.94 -2.12 -7.28
C GLY A 132 3.77 -2.38 -6.32
N CYS A 133 2.97 -3.43 -6.54
CA CYS A 133 1.99 -3.88 -5.55
C CYS A 133 2.69 -4.60 -4.38
N MET A 134 2.33 -4.27 -3.13
CA MET A 134 3.00 -4.83 -1.96
C MET A 134 2.06 -5.03 -0.77
N LEU A 135 2.45 -5.94 0.11
CA LEU A 135 1.95 -6.04 1.47
C LEU A 135 2.84 -5.16 2.35
N ALA A 136 2.44 -3.92 2.56
CA ALA A 136 3.19 -2.98 3.38
C ALA A 136 2.89 -3.19 4.87
N HIS A 137 3.93 -3.16 5.70
CA HIS A 137 3.82 -3.26 7.15
C HIS A 137 4.42 -2.05 7.89
N ALA A 138 5.13 -1.16 7.18
CA ALA A 138 5.64 0.09 7.70
C ALA A 138 5.53 1.21 6.66
N LEU A 139 5.42 2.44 7.15
CA LEU A 139 5.43 3.66 6.34
C LEU A 139 6.20 4.77 7.08
N GLU A 140 6.91 5.63 6.30
CA GLU A 140 7.65 6.80 6.76
C GLU A 140 7.33 8.02 5.90
#